data_84a01ef8094bffe50cb1bab324792a4b
#
_entry.id   84a01ef8094bffe50cb1bab324792a4b
#
_cell.length_a   1.000
_cell.length_b   1.000
_cell.length_c   1.000
_cell.angle_alpha   90.00
_cell.angle_beta   90.00
_cell.angle_gamma   90.00
#
_symmetry.space_group_name_H-M   'P 1'
#
loop_
_entity.id
_entity.type
_entity.pdbx_description
1 polymer ?
#
loop_
_entity_poly.entity_id
_entity_poly.type
_entity_poly.pdbx_seq_one_letter_code
_entity_poly.pdbx_strand_id
1 'polypeptide(L)'
;MPGYVTNPASAPARESWYAEPAKVFDNLYFVGGQVHSAWALTTSEGIILIDTIFPYNSEELIVGGMQKVGLDPKNIKYVLISHAHSDHIGGAEMLQARYRAHVVMGGPDWDSVAKYPNRYKTMAPKRDIVATDGMKVTLGTTSVTIWLTPGHTPGTLSYTFTVLDRGRPVNVAYSGGTAFNFVNNTPDPGIKNFQIYIDSQQKMAERAAATRATVLLANHSEFDNAVNKNRMLAGRGSGAHPYEIGADWVQRHFQVTQGCARAAQLRLEQKAVETTKR
;
A
#
# COMPACT_ATOMS: atom_id res chain seq x y z
N MET A 1 14.75 7.23 11.65
CA MET A 1 14.74 6.78 10.26
C MET A 1 16.10 6.19 9.91
N PRO A 2 16.16 5.04 9.22
CA PRO A 2 17.44 4.49 8.78
C PRO A 2 18.23 5.51 7.93
N GLY A 3 19.55 5.57 8.08
CA GLY A 3 20.40 6.56 7.40
C GLY A 3 20.31 6.53 5.86
N TYR A 4 20.09 5.34 5.28
CA TYR A 4 19.96 5.17 3.84
C TYR A 4 18.69 5.83 3.23
N VAL A 5 17.67 6.09 4.04
CA VAL A 5 16.45 6.78 3.57
C VAL A 5 16.73 8.26 3.23
N THR A 6 17.67 8.86 3.91
CA THR A 6 18.04 10.27 3.72
C THR A 6 19.39 10.46 3.02
N ASN A 7 20.20 9.39 2.92
CA ASN A 7 21.50 9.40 2.26
C ASN A 7 21.61 8.23 1.28
N PRO A 8 21.49 8.45 -0.04
CA PRO A 8 21.61 7.41 -1.05
C PRO A 8 22.91 6.58 -0.97
N ALA A 9 24.01 7.18 -0.52
CA ALA A 9 25.28 6.48 -0.36
C ALA A 9 25.27 5.39 0.72
N SER A 10 24.27 5.39 1.61
CA SER A 10 24.04 4.33 2.61
C SER A 10 22.85 3.43 2.28
N ALA A 11 22.37 3.43 1.04
CA ALA A 11 21.33 2.50 0.61
C ALA A 11 21.79 1.04 0.74
N PRO A 12 20.90 0.10 1.05
CA PRO A 12 21.21 -1.31 1.06
C PRO A 12 21.70 -1.80 -0.31
N ALA A 13 22.46 -2.89 -0.33
CA ALA A 13 22.88 -3.53 -1.58
C ALA A 13 21.65 -3.85 -2.45
N ARG A 14 21.80 -3.63 -3.76
CA ARG A 14 20.69 -3.76 -4.73
C ARG A 14 20.00 -5.12 -4.66
N GLU A 15 20.75 -6.18 -4.46
CA GLU A 15 20.26 -7.55 -4.39
C GLU A 15 19.29 -7.77 -3.22
N SER A 16 19.35 -6.93 -2.19
CA SER A 16 18.47 -7.04 -1.01
C SER A 16 17.08 -6.45 -1.22
N TRP A 17 16.89 -5.59 -2.22
CA TRP A 17 15.61 -4.89 -2.44
C TRP A 17 15.07 -4.99 -3.87
N TYR A 18 15.90 -5.34 -4.86
CA TYR A 18 15.46 -5.41 -6.25
C TYR A 18 14.56 -6.62 -6.50
N ALA A 19 13.44 -6.38 -7.16
CA ALA A 19 12.61 -7.42 -7.76
C ALA A 19 12.32 -7.08 -9.23
N GLU A 20 12.23 -8.10 -10.07
CA GLU A 20 11.86 -7.88 -11.48
C GLU A 20 10.41 -7.38 -11.57
N PRO A 21 10.17 -6.34 -12.37
CA PRO A 21 8.81 -5.89 -12.65
C PRO A 21 8.05 -6.95 -13.45
N ALA A 22 6.73 -7.00 -13.24
CA ALA A 22 5.91 -8.01 -13.87
C ALA A 22 4.55 -7.45 -14.30
N LYS A 23 4.07 -7.87 -15.48
CA LYS A 23 2.66 -7.73 -15.84
C LYS A 23 1.88 -8.77 -15.06
N VAL A 24 1.05 -8.33 -14.12
CA VAL A 24 0.32 -9.20 -13.19
C VAL A 24 -1.08 -9.52 -13.71
N PHE A 25 -1.80 -8.51 -14.15
CA PHE A 25 -3.08 -8.63 -14.85
C PHE A 25 -3.00 -7.88 -16.19
N ASP A 26 -4.03 -7.93 -16.99
CA ASP A 26 -4.00 -7.26 -18.30
C ASP A 26 -3.69 -5.76 -18.16
N ASN A 27 -4.16 -5.15 -17.07
CA ASN A 27 -4.04 -3.73 -16.78
C ASN A 27 -3.37 -3.42 -15.42
N LEU A 28 -2.72 -4.39 -14.75
CA LEU A 28 -2.01 -4.16 -13.49
C LEU A 28 -0.58 -4.71 -13.57
N TYR A 29 0.38 -3.89 -13.16
CA TYR A 29 1.79 -4.21 -13.19
C TYR A 29 2.42 -4.01 -11.82
N PHE A 30 3.25 -4.96 -11.40
CA PHE A 30 4.11 -4.83 -10.23
C PHE A 30 5.40 -4.09 -10.62
N VAL A 31 5.68 -3.00 -9.93
CA VAL A 31 6.88 -2.17 -10.11
C VAL A 31 7.55 -1.85 -8.76
N GLY A 32 7.36 -2.73 -7.79
CA GLY A 32 7.94 -2.64 -6.45
C GLY A 32 9.22 -3.46 -6.28
N GLY A 33 9.66 -3.57 -5.05
CA GLY A 33 10.84 -4.33 -4.64
C GLY A 33 10.49 -5.66 -3.97
N GLN A 34 11.52 -6.31 -3.39
CA GLN A 34 11.34 -7.60 -2.70
C GLN A 34 10.42 -7.51 -1.47
N VAL A 35 10.44 -6.38 -0.76
CA VAL A 35 9.64 -6.17 0.46
C VAL A 35 8.53 -5.14 0.23
N HIS A 36 8.83 -4.00 -0.38
CA HIS A 36 7.90 -2.88 -0.54
C HIS A 36 7.28 -2.91 -1.94
N SER A 37 5.95 -2.94 -2.00
CA SER A 37 5.20 -3.04 -3.25
C SER A 37 4.89 -1.66 -3.82
N ALA A 38 4.92 -1.56 -5.16
CA ALA A 38 4.29 -0.48 -5.91
C ALA A 38 3.58 -1.09 -7.11
N TRP A 39 2.42 -0.52 -7.48
CA TRP A 39 1.54 -1.09 -8.49
C TRP A 39 1.13 -0.04 -9.51
N ALA A 40 1.34 -0.31 -10.79
CA ALA A 40 0.89 0.55 -11.89
C ALA A 40 -0.39 -0.02 -12.51
N LEU A 41 -1.52 0.66 -12.30
CA LEU A 41 -2.81 0.32 -12.89
C LEU A 41 -3.00 1.16 -14.15
N THR A 42 -2.96 0.52 -15.32
CA THR A 42 -3.14 1.17 -16.61
C THR A 42 -4.62 1.36 -16.95
N THR A 43 -4.92 2.48 -17.59
CA THR A 43 -6.26 2.84 -18.03
C THR A 43 -6.22 3.37 -19.45
N SER A 44 -7.37 3.68 -20.07
CA SER A 44 -7.42 4.31 -21.41
C SER A 44 -6.84 5.73 -21.43
N GLU A 45 -6.69 6.40 -20.29
CA GLU A 45 -6.28 7.81 -20.18
C GLU A 45 -4.96 8.02 -19.43
N GLY A 46 -4.30 6.93 -19.03
CA GLY A 46 -3.03 6.99 -18.32
C GLY A 46 -2.88 5.93 -17.26
N ILE A 47 -2.12 6.23 -16.20
CA ILE A 47 -1.73 5.28 -15.16
C ILE A 47 -2.07 5.86 -13.79
N ILE A 48 -2.67 5.02 -12.95
CA ILE A 48 -2.79 5.24 -11.50
C ILE A 48 -1.71 4.38 -10.84
N LEU A 49 -0.75 5.03 -10.18
CA LEU A 49 0.30 4.35 -9.43
C LEU A 49 -0.11 4.27 -7.96
N ILE A 50 0.07 3.10 -7.35
CA ILE A 50 -0.19 2.88 -5.91
C ILE A 50 1.17 2.65 -5.23
N ASP A 51 1.51 3.50 -4.27
CA ASP A 51 2.75 3.63 -3.54
C ASP A 51 4.00 3.91 -4.40
N THR A 52 5.07 4.40 -3.75
CA THR A 52 6.28 4.87 -4.44
C THR A 52 7.57 4.41 -3.79
N ILE A 53 7.49 3.43 -2.89
CA ILE A 53 8.62 2.80 -2.21
C ILE A 53 9.61 3.80 -1.58
N PHE A 54 10.86 3.40 -1.30
CA PHE A 54 11.88 4.28 -0.73
C PHE A 54 12.48 5.24 -1.77
N PRO A 55 13.02 6.41 -1.37
CA PRO A 55 13.60 7.36 -2.30
C PRO A 55 14.87 6.86 -2.99
N TYR A 56 15.61 5.91 -2.37
CA TYR A 56 16.85 5.39 -2.94
C TYR A 56 16.63 4.39 -4.09
N ASN A 57 15.45 3.78 -4.20
CA ASN A 57 15.17 2.76 -5.20
C ASN A 57 13.96 3.05 -6.10
N SER A 58 13.19 4.12 -5.84
CA SER A 58 11.99 4.45 -6.61
C SER A 58 12.27 4.78 -8.07
N GLU A 59 13.40 5.42 -8.39
CA GLU A 59 13.78 5.69 -9.77
C GLU A 59 13.97 4.39 -10.57
N GLU A 60 14.75 3.46 -10.01
CA GLU A 60 15.07 2.20 -10.71
C GLU A 60 13.86 1.28 -10.80
N LEU A 61 13.12 1.10 -9.68
CA LEU A 61 12.03 0.13 -9.64
C LEU A 61 10.76 0.66 -10.31
N ILE A 62 10.39 1.92 -10.08
CA ILE A 62 9.16 2.48 -10.65
C ILE A 62 9.40 2.94 -12.08
N VAL A 63 10.28 3.92 -12.28
CA VAL A 63 10.49 4.49 -13.62
C VAL A 63 11.14 3.46 -14.54
N GLY A 64 12.25 2.86 -14.11
CA GLY A 64 12.94 1.80 -14.86
C GLY A 64 12.10 0.54 -15.01
N GLY A 65 11.40 0.11 -13.95
CA GLY A 65 10.52 -1.05 -13.96
C GLY A 65 9.35 -0.89 -14.96
N MET A 66 8.69 0.28 -14.94
CA MET A 66 7.63 0.58 -15.90
C MET A 66 8.14 0.50 -17.35
N GLN A 67 9.30 1.10 -17.63
CA GLN A 67 9.92 1.04 -18.95
C GLN A 67 10.23 -0.40 -19.39
N LYS A 68 10.74 -1.24 -18.49
CA LYS A 68 11.02 -2.66 -18.75
C LYS A 68 9.77 -3.45 -19.16
N VAL A 69 8.61 -3.11 -18.61
CA VAL A 69 7.34 -3.76 -18.96
C VAL A 69 6.56 -3.02 -20.04
N GLY A 70 7.19 -2.08 -20.76
CA GLY A 70 6.63 -1.38 -21.91
C GLY A 70 5.68 -0.23 -21.54
N LEU A 71 5.71 0.27 -20.31
CA LEU A 71 4.91 1.41 -19.86
C LEU A 71 5.75 2.70 -19.95
N ASP A 72 5.11 3.80 -20.40
CA ASP A 72 5.74 5.13 -20.33
C ASP A 72 5.37 5.83 -19.00
N PRO A 73 6.36 6.13 -18.12
CA PRO A 73 6.12 6.83 -16.87
C PRO A 73 5.49 8.23 -17.01
N LYS A 74 5.60 8.87 -18.18
CA LYS A 74 4.93 10.14 -18.49
C LYS A 74 3.40 10.04 -18.44
N ASN A 75 2.87 8.83 -18.53
CA ASN A 75 1.45 8.56 -18.48
C ASN A 75 0.93 8.43 -17.03
N ILE A 76 1.77 8.53 -16.00
CA ILE A 76 1.31 8.57 -14.60
C ILE A 76 0.49 9.87 -14.40
N LYS A 77 -0.78 9.73 -14.05
CA LYS A 77 -1.70 10.84 -13.75
C LYS A 77 -1.97 10.98 -12.27
N TYR A 78 -2.06 9.85 -11.56
CA TYR A 78 -2.30 9.80 -10.12
C TYR A 78 -1.28 8.90 -9.42
N VAL A 79 -0.88 9.32 -8.24
CA VAL A 79 -0.07 8.56 -7.29
C VAL A 79 -0.88 8.46 -6.00
N LEU A 80 -1.36 7.28 -5.66
CA LEU A 80 -2.11 6.99 -4.45
C LEU A 80 -1.13 6.49 -3.39
N ILE A 81 -0.93 7.23 -2.32
CA ILE A 81 -0.03 6.86 -1.23
C ILE A 81 -0.84 6.20 -0.12
N SER A 82 -0.52 4.94 0.18
CA SER A 82 -1.19 4.18 1.24
C SER A 82 -1.00 4.82 2.61
N HIS A 83 0.18 5.33 2.90
CA HIS A 83 0.49 6.12 4.10
C HIS A 83 1.88 6.79 4.00
N ALA A 84 2.16 7.76 4.88
CA ALA A 84 3.35 8.61 4.77
C ALA A 84 4.63 8.03 5.40
N HIS A 85 4.81 6.69 5.48
CA HIS A 85 6.12 6.15 5.77
C HIS A 85 7.03 6.24 4.53
N SER A 86 8.34 6.35 4.76
CA SER A 86 9.32 6.61 3.71
C SER A 86 9.43 5.51 2.65
N ASP A 87 9.02 4.31 2.99
CA ASP A 87 8.94 3.14 2.12
C ASP A 87 7.65 3.10 1.25
N HIS A 88 6.80 4.13 1.35
CA HIS A 88 5.60 4.29 0.52
C HIS A 88 5.55 5.65 -0.19
N ILE A 89 6.03 6.72 0.46
CA ILE A 89 6.01 8.08 -0.09
C ILE A 89 7.32 8.46 -0.83
N GLY A 90 8.35 7.59 -0.77
CA GLY A 90 9.72 7.96 -1.10
C GLY A 90 9.96 8.54 -2.50
N GLY A 91 9.22 8.09 -3.51
CA GLY A 91 9.28 8.60 -4.87
C GLY A 91 8.23 9.66 -5.22
N ALA A 92 7.32 9.99 -4.31
CA ALA A 92 6.15 10.81 -4.64
C ALA A 92 6.50 12.24 -5.09
N GLU A 93 7.48 12.88 -4.44
CA GLU A 93 7.97 14.20 -4.84
C GLU A 93 8.55 14.18 -6.27
N MET A 94 9.42 13.22 -6.55
CA MET A 94 10.06 13.06 -7.87
C MET A 94 9.01 12.84 -8.98
N LEU A 95 8.01 12.00 -8.73
CA LEU A 95 6.95 11.73 -9.70
C LEU A 95 6.03 12.94 -9.92
N GLN A 96 5.68 13.66 -8.83
CA GLN A 96 4.91 14.89 -8.91
C GLN A 96 5.67 15.98 -9.70
N ALA A 97 6.93 16.20 -9.38
CA ALA A 97 7.74 17.23 -10.03
C ALA A 97 8.03 16.92 -11.50
N ARG A 98 8.40 15.66 -11.81
CA ARG A 98 8.83 15.24 -13.15
C ARG A 98 7.68 15.03 -14.11
N TYR A 99 6.60 14.39 -13.65
CA TYR A 99 5.49 13.96 -14.51
C TYR A 99 4.19 14.71 -14.27
N ARG A 100 4.17 15.66 -13.29
CA ARG A 100 2.98 16.42 -12.90
C ARG A 100 1.83 15.51 -12.44
N ALA A 101 2.18 14.39 -11.85
CA ALA A 101 1.20 13.45 -11.31
C ALA A 101 0.52 14.07 -10.07
N HIS A 102 -0.79 13.88 -9.97
CA HIS A 102 -1.54 14.24 -8.76
C HIS A 102 -1.25 13.24 -7.65
N VAL A 103 -0.92 13.73 -6.45
CA VAL A 103 -0.66 12.89 -5.27
C VAL A 103 -1.88 12.91 -4.36
N VAL A 104 -2.39 11.71 -4.06
CA VAL A 104 -3.53 11.48 -3.18
C VAL A 104 -3.05 10.80 -1.90
N MET A 105 -3.35 11.38 -0.74
CA MET A 105 -2.95 10.84 0.57
C MET A 105 -3.97 11.24 1.65
N GLY A 106 -4.01 10.48 2.75
CA GLY A 106 -4.86 10.79 3.89
C GLY A 106 -4.51 12.13 4.57
N GLY A 107 -5.51 12.86 5.04
CA GLY A 107 -5.33 14.18 5.66
C GLY A 107 -4.30 14.19 6.79
N PRO A 108 -4.40 13.28 7.81
CA PRO A 108 -3.42 13.23 8.90
C PRO A 108 -1.99 12.93 8.43
N ASP A 109 -1.81 12.21 7.34
CA ASP A 109 -0.49 11.90 6.80
C ASP A 109 0.08 13.10 6.02
N TRP A 110 -0.74 13.87 5.30
CA TRP A 110 -0.37 15.18 4.78
C TRP A 110 0.10 16.13 5.89
N ASP A 111 -0.61 16.15 7.02
CA ASP A 111 -0.26 16.98 8.17
C ASP A 111 1.06 16.51 8.80
N SER A 112 1.32 15.20 8.84
CA SER A 112 2.59 14.62 9.29
C SER A 112 3.75 15.05 8.39
N VAL A 113 3.57 15.03 7.06
CA VAL A 113 4.59 15.48 6.10
C VAL A 113 4.93 16.96 6.35
N ALA A 114 3.92 17.81 6.51
CA ALA A 114 4.12 19.24 6.77
C ALA A 114 4.80 19.51 8.13
N LYS A 115 4.42 18.75 9.15
CA LYS A 115 4.92 18.90 10.53
C LYS A 115 6.38 18.48 10.69
N TYR A 116 6.84 17.49 9.91
CA TYR A 116 8.18 16.91 10.07
C TYR A 116 9.04 17.06 8.82
N PRO A 117 9.37 18.30 8.35
CA PRO A 117 10.08 18.55 7.10
C PRO A 117 11.45 17.87 7.05
N ASN A 118 12.16 17.80 8.19
CA ASN A 118 13.45 17.12 8.28
C ASN A 118 13.35 15.59 8.08
N ARG A 119 12.21 15.01 8.39
CA ARG A 119 11.96 13.59 8.15
C ARG A 119 11.75 13.28 6.67
N TYR A 120 11.06 14.16 5.98
CA TYR A 120 10.63 13.89 4.61
C TYR A 120 11.56 14.50 3.55
N LYS A 121 12.29 15.58 3.88
CA LYS A 121 13.29 16.22 2.96
C LYS A 121 12.88 16.14 1.47
N THR A 122 13.64 15.35 0.69
CA THR A 122 13.43 15.16 -0.75
C THR A 122 12.26 14.24 -1.13
N MET A 123 11.55 13.67 -0.15
CA MET A 123 10.40 12.78 -0.39
C MET A 123 9.05 13.52 -0.36
N ALA A 124 9.03 14.73 0.22
CA ALA A 124 7.79 15.46 0.47
C ALA A 124 7.20 16.03 -0.82
N PRO A 125 6.13 15.44 -1.37
CA PRO A 125 5.39 16.08 -2.45
C PRO A 125 4.69 17.34 -1.92
N LYS A 126 4.39 18.27 -2.81
CA LYS A 126 3.50 19.38 -2.49
C LYS A 126 2.11 18.82 -2.19
N ARG A 127 1.48 19.30 -1.09
CA ARG A 127 0.11 18.90 -0.72
C ARG A 127 -0.82 19.13 -1.90
N ASP A 128 -1.54 18.09 -2.28
CA ASP A 128 -2.42 18.09 -3.46
C ASP A 128 -3.81 17.56 -3.05
N ILE A 129 -4.15 16.31 -3.30
CA ILE A 129 -5.48 15.77 -3.05
C ILE A 129 -5.52 15.11 -1.67
N VAL A 130 -6.47 15.56 -0.84
CA VAL A 130 -6.77 14.92 0.46
C VAL A 130 -7.85 13.88 0.24
N ALA A 131 -7.51 12.63 0.53
CA ALA A 131 -8.45 11.51 0.42
C ALA A 131 -9.57 11.61 1.45
N THR A 132 -10.79 11.30 1.02
CA THR A 132 -11.95 11.11 1.89
C THR A 132 -12.49 9.69 1.78
N ASP A 133 -13.24 9.26 2.79
CA ASP A 133 -13.76 7.89 2.83
C ASP A 133 -14.78 7.65 1.70
N GLY A 134 -14.59 6.58 0.93
CA GLY A 134 -15.41 6.27 -0.23
C GLY A 134 -15.09 7.12 -1.48
N MET A 135 -14.10 8.01 -1.43
CA MET A 135 -13.66 8.77 -2.59
C MET A 135 -13.25 7.83 -3.73
N LYS A 136 -13.61 8.19 -4.96
CA LYS A 136 -13.18 7.48 -6.16
C LYS A 136 -12.20 8.32 -6.96
N VAL A 137 -11.04 7.75 -7.26
CA VAL A 137 -10.13 8.27 -8.28
C VAL A 137 -10.44 7.54 -9.57
N THR A 138 -10.98 8.26 -10.54
CA THR A 138 -11.39 7.72 -11.84
C THR A 138 -10.48 8.26 -12.93
N LEU A 139 -9.97 7.37 -13.79
CA LEU A 139 -9.17 7.71 -14.95
C LEU A 139 -9.64 6.83 -16.12
N GLY A 140 -10.20 7.43 -17.16
CA GLY A 140 -10.91 6.72 -18.22
C GLY A 140 -12.07 5.89 -17.65
N THR A 141 -12.11 4.60 -17.95
CA THR A 141 -13.14 3.66 -17.46
C THR A 141 -12.78 2.97 -16.15
N THR A 142 -11.61 3.26 -15.58
CA THR A 142 -11.12 2.60 -14.37
C THR A 142 -11.27 3.49 -13.16
N SER A 143 -11.79 2.94 -12.07
CA SER A 143 -11.93 3.63 -10.78
C SER A 143 -11.27 2.86 -9.66
N VAL A 144 -10.54 3.57 -8.80
CA VAL A 144 -10.04 3.07 -7.51
C VAL A 144 -10.87 3.74 -6.42
N THR A 145 -11.55 2.95 -5.59
CA THR A 145 -12.27 3.47 -4.43
C THR A 145 -11.35 3.46 -3.22
N ILE A 146 -11.24 4.59 -2.55
CA ILE A 146 -10.38 4.84 -1.39
C ILE A 146 -11.18 4.64 -0.10
N TRP A 147 -10.60 3.91 0.85
CA TRP A 147 -11.13 3.71 2.18
C TRP A 147 -10.16 4.25 3.22
N LEU A 148 -10.62 5.12 4.11
CA LEU A 148 -9.83 5.54 5.26
C LEU A 148 -9.77 4.38 6.26
N THR A 149 -8.55 3.88 6.49
CA THR A 149 -8.27 2.74 7.37
C THR A 149 -7.16 3.08 8.37
N PRO A 150 -7.40 4.08 9.26
CA PRO A 150 -6.41 4.50 10.25
C PRO A 150 -5.99 3.32 11.13
N GLY A 151 -4.75 3.38 11.63
CA GLY A 151 -4.22 2.36 12.55
C GLY A 151 -2.74 2.12 12.35
N HIS A 152 -2.29 1.81 11.15
CA HIS A 152 -0.85 1.77 10.85
C HIS A 152 -0.22 3.18 10.89
N THR A 153 -0.89 4.14 10.26
CA THR A 153 -0.79 5.57 10.53
C THR A 153 -2.20 6.15 10.70
N PRO A 154 -2.35 7.37 11.26
CA PRO A 154 -3.66 8.02 11.31
C PRO A 154 -4.28 8.32 9.94
N GLY A 155 -3.46 8.44 8.90
CA GLY A 155 -3.89 8.73 7.53
C GLY A 155 -3.87 7.53 6.58
N THR A 156 -3.71 6.30 7.07
CA THR A 156 -3.65 5.10 6.23
C THR A 156 -4.87 4.96 5.33
N LEU A 157 -4.61 4.63 4.06
CA LEU A 157 -5.59 4.36 3.02
C LEU A 157 -5.51 2.91 2.58
N SER A 158 -6.66 2.31 2.35
CA SER A 158 -6.82 1.03 1.64
C SER A 158 -7.71 1.22 0.42
N TYR A 159 -7.72 0.27 -0.51
CA TYR A 159 -8.40 0.47 -1.79
C TYR A 159 -9.21 -0.75 -2.20
N THR A 160 -10.25 -0.53 -2.99
CA THR A 160 -10.91 -1.55 -3.80
C THR A 160 -10.98 -1.10 -5.25
N PHE A 161 -10.68 -1.99 -6.19
CA PHE A 161 -10.71 -1.72 -7.62
C PHE A 161 -10.84 -3.02 -8.43
N THR A 162 -11.05 -2.90 -9.73
CA THR A 162 -11.17 -4.04 -10.65
C THR A 162 -9.98 -4.07 -11.59
N VAL A 163 -9.44 -5.27 -11.81
CA VAL A 163 -8.43 -5.57 -12.82
C VAL A 163 -8.99 -6.55 -13.84
N LEU A 164 -8.26 -6.81 -14.92
CA LEU A 164 -8.70 -7.73 -15.97
C LEU A 164 -7.72 -8.90 -16.07
N ASP A 165 -8.25 -10.12 -16.05
CA ASP A 165 -7.52 -11.35 -16.34
C ASP A 165 -8.05 -11.96 -17.63
N ARG A 166 -7.32 -11.79 -18.72
CA ARG A 166 -7.75 -12.24 -20.06
C ARG A 166 -9.14 -11.68 -20.43
N GLY A 167 -9.32 -10.39 -20.17
CA GLY A 167 -10.58 -9.66 -20.39
C GLY A 167 -11.66 -9.88 -19.32
N ARG A 168 -11.50 -10.85 -18.40
CA ARG A 168 -12.45 -11.12 -17.32
C ARG A 168 -12.19 -10.15 -16.15
N PRO A 169 -13.22 -9.44 -15.64
CA PRO A 169 -13.05 -8.58 -14.49
C PRO A 169 -12.81 -9.40 -13.22
N VAL A 170 -11.83 -8.93 -12.41
CA VAL A 170 -11.44 -9.52 -11.13
C VAL A 170 -11.33 -8.41 -10.10
N ASN A 171 -11.98 -8.56 -8.96
CA ASN A 171 -12.01 -7.52 -7.93
C ASN A 171 -10.89 -7.71 -6.90
N VAL A 172 -10.26 -6.60 -6.58
CA VAL A 172 -9.09 -6.49 -5.70
C VAL A 172 -9.49 -5.75 -4.43
N ALA A 173 -9.05 -6.28 -3.28
CA ALA A 173 -8.91 -5.55 -2.03
C ALA A 173 -7.42 -5.30 -1.77
N TYR A 174 -7.06 -4.05 -1.53
CA TYR A 174 -5.70 -3.62 -1.22
C TYR A 174 -5.61 -3.17 0.23
N SER A 175 -4.72 -3.79 1.01
CA SER A 175 -4.42 -3.39 2.38
C SER A 175 -3.26 -2.41 2.42
N GLY A 176 -3.53 -1.16 2.81
CA GLY A 176 -2.52 -0.08 2.85
C GLY A 176 -1.74 0.01 4.15
N GLY A 177 -2.04 -0.84 5.15
CA GLY A 177 -1.34 -0.84 6.43
C GLY A 177 -1.61 -2.12 7.22
N THR A 178 -0.96 -3.22 6.84
CA THR A 178 -1.16 -4.54 7.46
C THR A 178 -0.48 -4.64 8.84
N ALA A 179 0.71 -4.07 9.01
CA ALA A 179 1.40 -4.06 10.31
C ALA A 179 0.85 -2.99 11.25
N PHE A 180 0.84 -3.24 12.54
CA PHE A 180 0.46 -2.27 13.56
C PHE A 180 1.70 -1.73 14.28
N ASN A 181 2.26 -0.62 13.76
CA ASN A 181 3.53 -0.04 14.26
C ASN A 181 3.34 0.98 15.40
N PHE A 182 2.10 1.31 15.74
CA PHE A 182 1.79 2.29 16.79
C PHE A 182 1.68 1.67 18.19
N VAL A 183 2.08 0.41 18.31
CA VAL A 183 2.13 -0.29 19.60
C VAL A 183 3.23 0.31 20.44
N ASN A 184 2.87 1.20 21.35
CA ASN A 184 3.75 1.52 22.46
C ASN A 184 3.45 0.56 23.63
N ASN A 185 4.42 0.41 24.52
CA ASN A 185 4.31 -0.51 25.66
C ASN A 185 3.42 0.05 26.80
N THR A 186 2.75 1.17 26.60
CA THR A 186 1.85 1.80 27.56
C THR A 186 0.40 1.45 27.20
N PRO A 187 -0.45 1.11 28.19
CA PRO A 187 -1.86 0.79 27.93
C PRO A 187 -2.60 1.91 27.19
N ASP A 188 -2.41 3.14 27.62
CA ASP A 188 -2.96 4.33 26.95
C ASP A 188 -1.79 5.11 26.26
N PRO A 189 -1.84 5.39 24.95
CA PRO A 189 -2.97 5.26 24.02
C PRO A 189 -3.04 3.91 23.27
N GLY A 190 -2.23 2.90 23.62
CA GLY A 190 -2.10 1.66 22.85
C GLY A 190 -3.43 0.90 22.68
N ILE A 191 -4.21 0.74 23.74
CA ILE A 191 -5.52 0.07 23.69
C ILE A 191 -6.45 0.73 22.66
N LYS A 192 -6.54 2.07 22.70
CA LYS A 192 -7.34 2.84 21.75
C LYS A 192 -6.84 2.69 20.31
N ASN A 193 -5.53 2.72 20.12
CA ASN A 193 -4.93 2.60 18.80
C ASN A 193 -5.18 1.21 18.20
N PHE A 194 -5.10 0.14 19.01
CA PHE A 194 -5.47 -1.20 18.56
C PHE A 194 -6.94 -1.28 18.15
N GLN A 195 -7.85 -0.65 18.91
CA GLN A 195 -9.26 -0.64 18.54
C GLN A 195 -9.49 0.05 17.18
N ILE A 196 -8.86 1.20 16.95
CA ILE A 196 -8.92 1.91 15.67
C ILE A 196 -8.43 1.00 14.52
N TYR A 197 -7.34 0.26 14.73
CA TYR A 197 -6.83 -0.68 13.73
C TYR A 197 -7.81 -1.83 13.49
N ILE A 198 -8.35 -2.44 14.55
CA ILE A 198 -9.33 -3.53 14.46
C ILE A 198 -10.56 -3.10 13.66
N ASP A 199 -11.11 -1.92 13.96
CA ASP A 199 -12.25 -1.35 13.25
C ASP A 199 -11.95 -1.10 11.77
N SER A 200 -10.74 -0.66 11.46
CA SER A 200 -10.27 -0.46 10.08
C SER A 200 -10.16 -1.78 9.30
N GLN A 201 -9.65 -2.83 9.93
CA GLN A 201 -9.57 -4.16 9.31
C GLN A 201 -10.96 -4.78 9.11
N GLN A 202 -11.87 -4.59 10.08
CA GLN A 202 -13.27 -5.00 9.93
C GLN A 202 -13.94 -4.29 8.76
N LYS A 203 -13.77 -2.98 8.67
CA LYS A 203 -14.25 -2.18 7.54
C LYS A 203 -13.75 -2.72 6.19
N MET A 204 -12.46 -3.04 6.09
CA MET A 204 -11.90 -3.58 4.84
C MET A 204 -12.43 -4.98 4.53
N ALA A 205 -12.65 -5.83 5.52
CA ALA A 205 -13.32 -7.12 5.32
C ALA A 205 -14.72 -6.93 4.69
N GLU A 206 -15.50 -5.99 5.21
CA GLU A 206 -16.84 -5.66 4.70
C GLU A 206 -16.79 -5.09 3.27
N ARG A 207 -15.82 -4.20 2.97
CA ARG A 207 -15.65 -3.64 1.63
C ARG A 207 -15.18 -4.69 0.62
N ALA A 208 -14.27 -5.57 1.02
CA ALA A 208 -13.84 -6.71 0.20
C ALA A 208 -15.01 -7.66 -0.11
N ALA A 209 -15.85 -7.98 0.90
CA ALA A 209 -17.06 -8.79 0.71
C ALA A 209 -18.06 -8.11 -0.23
N ALA A 210 -18.35 -6.82 -0.01
CA ALA A 210 -19.31 -6.06 -0.83
C ALA A 210 -18.88 -5.98 -2.30
N THR A 211 -17.57 -5.91 -2.57
CA THR A 211 -17.02 -5.92 -3.93
C THR A 211 -16.75 -7.33 -4.46
N ARG A 212 -17.00 -8.40 -3.66
CA ARG A 212 -16.65 -9.77 -4.00
C ARG A 212 -15.18 -9.91 -4.41
N ALA A 213 -14.28 -9.28 -3.68
CA ALA A 213 -12.85 -9.33 -3.96
C ALA A 213 -12.32 -10.75 -3.79
N THR A 214 -11.62 -11.24 -4.83
CA THR A 214 -10.95 -12.54 -4.84
C THR A 214 -9.42 -12.41 -4.86
N VAL A 215 -8.92 -11.19 -4.98
CA VAL A 215 -7.51 -10.84 -4.96
C VAL A 215 -7.24 -9.95 -3.74
N LEU A 216 -6.21 -10.31 -2.99
CA LEU A 216 -5.61 -9.48 -1.96
C LEU A 216 -4.27 -8.95 -2.47
N LEU A 217 -4.11 -7.63 -2.41
CA LEU A 217 -2.82 -6.96 -2.56
C LEU A 217 -2.49 -6.20 -1.28
N ALA A 218 -1.19 -5.99 -1.07
CA ALA A 218 -0.68 -5.23 0.06
C ALA A 218 0.46 -4.29 -0.36
N ASN A 219 0.74 -3.34 0.49
CA ASN A 219 1.85 -2.40 0.31
C ASN A 219 3.23 -3.01 0.62
N HIS A 220 3.27 -4.21 1.21
CA HIS A 220 4.47 -5.02 1.35
C HIS A 220 4.27 -6.39 0.73
N SER A 221 5.22 -6.83 -0.09
CA SER A 221 5.21 -8.13 -0.80
C SER A 221 5.15 -9.33 0.15
N GLU A 222 5.54 -9.16 1.41
CA GLU A 222 5.50 -10.19 2.45
C GLU A 222 4.07 -10.58 2.82
N PHE A 223 3.12 -9.62 2.78
CA PHE A 223 1.75 -9.85 3.20
C PHE A 223 0.86 -10.46 2.12
N ASP A 224 1.19 -10.23 0.85
CA ASP A 224 0.44 -10.77 -0.27
C ASP A 224 1.23 -11.80 -1.10
N ASN A 225 2.50 -12.05 -0.73
CA ASN A 225 3.43 -12.96 -1.42
C ASN A 225 3.68 -12.58 -2.89
N ALA A 226 3.68 -11.27 -3.20
CA ALA A 226 3.73 -10.76 -4.56
C ALA A 226 4.92 -11.28 -5.37
N VAL A 227 6.14 -11.25 -4.80
CA VAL A 227 7.36 -11.67 -5.52
C VAL A 227 7.31 -13.14 -5.96
N ASN A 228 6.80 -14.04 -5.10
CA ASN A 228 6.65 -15.45 -5.49
C ASN A 228 5.52 -15.65 -6.49
N LYS A 229 4.40 -14.95 -6.31
CA LYS A 229 3.29 -14.98 -7.28
C LYS A 229 3.71 -14.49 -8.66
N ASN A 230 4.58 -13.46 -8.74
CA ASN A 230 5.14 -13.00 -10.00
C ASN A 230 5.98 -14.09 -10.70
N ARG A 231 6.77 -14.84 -9.94
CA ARG A 231 7.52 -16.00 -10.49
C ARG A 231 6.58 -17.09 -11.02
N MET A 232 5.48 -17.36 -10.32
CA MET A 232 4.47 -18.34 -10.74
C MET A 232 3.74 -17.91 -12.00
N LEU A 233 3.56 -16.61 -12.25
CA LEU A 233 2.92 -16.08 -13.45
C LEU A 233 3.67 -16.47 -14.74
N ALA A 234 4.99 -16.51 -14.70
CA ALA A 234 5.81 -16.87 -15.88
C ALA A 234 5.49 -18.28 -16.42
N GLY A 235 5.08 -19.20 -15.54
CA GLY A 235 4.71 -20.58 -15.89
C GLY A 235 3.20 -20.85 -15.96
N ARG A 236 2.36 -19.83 -15.79
CA ARG A 236 0.91 -20.02 -15.58
C ARG A 236 0.21 -20.78 -16.73
N GLY A 237 0.56 -20.59 -17.98
CA GLY A 237 -0.16 -21.16 -19.11
C GLY A 237 -1.66 -20.84 -19.04
N SER A 238 -2.55 -21.87 -19.13
CA SER A 238 -4.01 -21.73 -18.99
C SER A 238 -4.51 -21.89 -17.54
N GLY A 239 -3.64 -22.12 -16.58
CA GLY A 239 -3.98 -22.40 -15.19
C GLY A 239 -4.58 -21.22 -14.43
N ALA A 240 -4.94 -21.46 -13.16
CA ALA A 240 -5.49 -20.46 -12.24
C ALA A 240 -4.52 -19.29 -12.05
N HIS A 241 -5.08 -18.11 -11.81
CA HIS A 241 -4.26 -16.91 -11.56
C HIS A 241 -3.68 -16.95 -10.13
N PRO A 242 -2.34 -16.88 -9.94
CA PRO A 242 -1.73 -17.05 -8.61
C PRO A 242 -2.15 -15.96 -7.60
N TYR A 243 -2.60 -14.81 -8.08
CA TYR A 243 -3.12 -13.74 -7.22
C TYR A 243 -4.62 -13.91 -6.87
N GLU A 244 -5.38 -14.69 -7.63
CA GLU A 244 -6.80 -14.92 -7.37
C GLU A 244 -6.95 -16.04 -6.34
N ILE A 245 -6.79 -15.68 -5.07
CA ILE A 245 -6.79 -16.61 -3.94
C ILE A 245 -8.19 -17.00 -3.47
N GLY A 246 -9.23 -16.30 -3.95
CA GLY A 246 -10.62 -16.50 -3.58
C GLY A 246 -11.09 -15.64 -2.41
N ALA A 247 -12.40 -15.41 -2.36
CA ALA A 247 -13.01 -14.50 -1.38
C ALA A 247 -12.77 -14.94 0.08
N ASP A 248 -12.80 -16.24 0.35
CA ASP A 248 -12.58 -16.77 1.70
C ASP A 248 -11.18 -16.46 2.23
N TRP A 249 -10.15 -16.56 1.38
CA TRP A 249 -8.79 -16.22 1.79
C TRP A 249 -8.59 -14.72 1.98
N VAL A 250 -9.26 -13.89 1.16
CA VAL A 250 -9.28 -12.43 1.37
C VAL A 250 -9.91 -12.10 2.73
N GLN A 251 -11.03 -12.74 3.09
CA GLN A 251 -11.66 -12.56 4.40
C GLN A 251 -10.76 -13.04 5.56
N ARG A 252 -10.11 -14.18 5.40
CA ARG A 252 -9.18 -14.73 6.41
C ARG A 252 -8.02 -13.80 6.69
N HIS A 253 -7.48 -13.10 5.68
CA HIS A 253 -6.44 -12.10 5.91
C HIS A 253 -6.88 -11.04 6.91
N PHE A 254 -8.05 -10.45 6.71
CA PHE A 254 -8.58 -9.43 7.61
C PHE A 254 -8.95 -9.99 9.00
N GLN A 255 -9.45 -11.22 9.08
CA GLN A 255 -9.71 -11.90 10.36
C GLN A 255 -8.42 -12.15 11.15
N VAL A 256 -7.35 -12.57 10.49
CA VAL A 256 -6.05 -12.81 11.13
C VAL A 256 -5.46 -11.50 11.65
N THR A 257 -5.47 -10.43 10.84
CA THR A 257 -4.95 -9.11 11.27
C THR A 257 -5.74 -8.55 12.45
N GLN A 258 -7.06 -8.68 12.45
CA GLN A 258 -7.92 -8.32 13.59
C GLN A 258 -7.58 -9.15 14.83
N GLY A 259 -7.48 -10.47 14.70
CA GLY A 259 -7.17 -11.38 15.81
C GLY A 259 -5.82 -11.11 16.44
N CYS A 260 -4.78 -10.87 15.62
CA CYS A 260 -3.45 -10.47 16.09
C CYS A 260 -3.49 -9.14 16.85
N ALA A 261 -4.19 -8.14 16.32
CA ALA A 261 -4.35 -6.85 16.97
C ALA A 261 -5.14 -6.96 18.29
N ARG A 262 -6.22 -7.76 18.33
CA ARG A 262 -6.99 -8.01 19.54
C ARG A 262 -6.16 -8.71 20.61
N ALA A 263 -5.36 -9.71 20.25
CA ALA A 263 -4.46 -10.37 21.19
C ALA A 263 -3.44 -9.40 21.81
N ALA A 264 -2.90 -8.47 21.00
CA ALA A 264 -1.99 -7.44 21.51
C ALA A 264 -2.71 -6.41 22.39
N GLN A 265 -3.93 -6.01 22.03
CA GLN A 265 -4.78 -5.12 22.83
C GLN A 265 -5.09 -5.72 24.21
N LEU A 266 -5.47 -7.00 24.26
CA LEU A 266 -5.74 -7.71 25.52
C LEU A 266 -4.53 -7.73 26.47
N ARG A 267 -3.31 -7.86 25.94
CA ARG A 267 -2.07 -7.77 26.74
C ARG A 267 -1.91 -6.39 27.38
N LEU A 268 -2.28 -5.32 26.69
CA LEU A 268 -2.24 -3.97 27.25
C LEU A 268 -3.34 -3.76 28.29
N GLU A 269 -4.55 -4.27 28.05
CA GLU A 269 -5.67 -4.23 29.01
C GLU A 269 -5.28 -4.94 30.33
N GLN A 270 -4.64 -6.11 30.23
CA GLN A 270 -4.14 -6.83 31.39
C GLN A 270 -3.08 -6.02 32.16
N LYS A 271 -2.11 -5.42 31.47
CA LYS A 271 -1.10 -4.56 32.11
C LYS A 271 -1.72 -3.35 32.82
N ALA A 272 -2.77 -2.73 32.25
CA ALA A 272 -3.49 -1.62 32.89
C ALA A 272 -4.08 -2.03 34.23
N VAL A 273 -4.73 -3.20 34.31
CA VAL A 273 -5.31 -3.75 35.52
C VAL A 273 -4.25 -4.03 36.60
N GLU A 274 -3.10 -4.60 36.21
CA GLU A 274 -2.00 -4.89 37.12
C GLU A 274 -1.38 -3.61 37.71
N THR A 275 -1.27 -2.55 36.88
CA THR A 275 -0.73 -1.25 37.35
C THR A 275 -1.67 -0.55 38.31
N THR A 276 -3.00 -0.69 38.17
CA THR A 276 -4.00 -0.07 39.04
C THR A 276 -4.10 -0.76 40.42
N LYS A 277 -3.64 -2.00 40.53
CA LYS A 277 -3.65 -2.79 41.78
C LYS A 277 -2.40 -2.58 42.66
N ARG A 278 -1.41 -1.85 42.18
CA ARG A 278 -0.19 -1.46 42.93
C ARG A 278 -0.29 -0.02 43.41
#